data_b37339bd3d36fa57eb1d872866c0d3dc
#
_entry.id   b37339bd3d36fa57eb1d872866c0d3dc
#
_cell.length_a   1.000
_cell.length_b   1.000
_cell.length_c   1.000
_cell.angle_alpha   90.00
_cell.angle_beta   90.00
_cell.angle_gamma   90.00
#
_symmetry.space_group_name_H-M   'P 1'
#
loop_
_entity.id
_entity.type
_entity.pdbx_description
1 polymer ?
#
loop_
_entity_poly.entity_id
_entity_poly.type
_entity_poly.pdbx_seq_one_letter_code
_entity_poly.pdbx_strand_id
1 'polypeptide(L)'
;MIEPVQSGQTLLNDIKTTQVGPGEVAIWWLGQSGYAIKTASVLFYIDLYLSEHLTAKYADTEKPHIRMTTAPLHGADLKDVAWVFASHKHSDHLDPGTLPALFTASPEAKLILPAAIVEHAASLGLDRSRFISTRGDKMISVGPLKVHSIPSAHPTFEFEEQSGYPFLGYIFQIDGLTIYHSGDTLVYDGLAKRLQQLKPDIGFLPINGTDERRMKFGTPPNMNAAEAVALAKQVGFRLIIPHHYDMFTFNTADIHDFERLAAEQAIQIKVMHCGEKFCWRKTT
;
A
#
# COMPACT_ATOMS: atom_id res chain seq x y z
N MET A 1 -21.32 -8.76 -2.82
CA MET A 1 -20.12 -7.91 -3.04
C MET A 1 -20.17 -6.83 -1.99
N ILE A 2 -19.04 -6.43 -1.43
CA ILE A 2 -18.95 -5.34 -0.44
C ILE A 2 -18.95 -4.03 -1.22
N GLU A 3 -19.88 -3.12 -0.92
CA GLU A 3 -19.93 -1.82 -1.57
C GLU A 3 -19.04 -0.81 -0.81
N PRO A 4 -18.29 0.04 -1.52
CA PRO A 4 -17.48 1.06 -0.86
C PRO A 4 -18.34 2.11 -0.16
N VAL A 5 -17.82 2.66 0.94
CA VAL A 5 -18.48 3.75 1.71
C VAL A 5 -18.73 4.97 0.83
N GLN A 6 -17.77 5.29 -0.03
CA GLN A 6 -17.86 6.31 -1.06
C GLN A 6 -17.21 5.79 -2.35
N SER A 7 -17.73 6.23 -3.50
CA SER A 7 -17.19 5.87 -4.82
C SER A 7 -17.40 6.99 -5.85
N GLY A 8 -16.78 6.84 -7.00
CA GLY A 8 -16.93 7.74 -8.15
C GLY A 8 -16.70 9.21 -7.79
N GLN A 9 -17.52 10.09 -8.34
CA GLN A 9 -17.37 11.53 -8.20
C GLN A 9 -17.44 12.01 -6.73
N THR A 10 -18.23 11.35 -5.88
CA THR A 10 -18.34 11.68 -4.46
C THR A 10 -17.00 11.51 -3.76
N LEU A 11 -16.34 10.37 -3.95
CA LEU A 11 -15.02 10.10 -3.38
C LEU A 11 -13.95 11.04 -3.95
N LEU A 12 -13.95 11.28 -5.26
CA LEU A 12 -13.02 12.24 -5.90
C LEU A 12 -13.16 13.65 -5.33
N ASN A 13 -14.38 14.10 -5.15
CA ASN A 13 -14.67 15.41 -4.56
C ASN A 13 -14.19 15.48 -3.11
N ASP A 14 -14.44 14.43 -2.33
CA ASP A 14 -13.99 14.36 -0.94
C ASP A 14 -12.46 14.40 -0.83
N ILE A 15 -11.74 13.62 -1.66
CA ILE A 15 -10.27 13.67 -1.74
C ILE A 15 -9.79 15.08 -2.13
N LYS A 16 -10.41 15.69 -3.14
CA LYS A 16 -10.02 17.00 -3.66
C LYS A 16 -10.23 18.12 -2.64
N THR A 17 -11.40 18.16 -2.01
CA THR A 17 -11.84 19.30 -1.16
C THR A 17 -11.41 19.19 0.29
N THR A 18 -11.05 18.00 0.77
CA THR A 18 -10.59 17.82 2.17
C THR A 18 -9.36 18.69 2.44
N GLN A 19 -9.47 19.54 3.44
CA GLN A 19 -8.37 20.38 3.93
C GLN A 19 -7.65 19.64 5.06
N VAL A 20 -6.32 19.69 5.05
CA VAL A 20 -5.44 19.03 6.02
C VAL A 20 -4.45 20.05 6.54
N GLY A 21 -4.36 20.19 7.86
CA GLY A 21 -3.42 21.09 8.53
C GLY A 21 -2.05 20.46 8.80
N PRO A 22 -1.07 21.26 9.26
CA PRO A 22 0.22 20.71 9.70
C PRO A 22 0.07 19.69 10.84
N GLY A 23 0.81 18.57 10.75
CA GLY A 23 0.71 17.47 11.71
C GLY A 23 -0.55 16.62 11.58
N GLU A 24 -1.35 16.85 10.53
CA GLU A 24 -2.53 16.07 10.20
C GLU A 24 -2.33 15.27 8.90
N VAL A 25 -3.07 14.19 8.76
CA VAL A 25 -3.18 13.40 7.54
C VAL A 25 -4.61 12.95 7.31
N ALA A 26 -5.07 13.03 6.07
CA ALA A 26 -6.31 12.39 5.61
C ALA A 26 -5.95 11.20 4.73
N ILE A 27 -6.57 10.07 5.00
CA ILE A 27 -6.29 8.76 4.40
C ILE A 27 -7.59 8.22 3.85
N TRP A 28 -7.60 7.76 2.60
CA TRP A 28 -8.70 7.02 1.99
C TRP A 28 -8.19 5.64 1.61
N TRP A 29 -8.87 4.59 2.09
CA TRP A 29 -8.56 3.23 1.65
C TRP A 29 -9.31 2.94 0.35
N LEU A 30 -8.57 2.55 -0.68
CA LEU A 30 -9.09 2.28 -2.02
C LEU A 30 -9.19 0.78 -2.32
N GLY A 31 -9.04 -0.04 -1.28
CA GLY A 31 -9.05 -1.50 -1.36
C GLY A 31 -7.65 -2.11 -1.43
N GLN A 32 -7.51 -3.37 -1.04
CA GLN A 32 -6.27 -4.15 -0.96
C GLN A 32 -5.20 -3.42 -0.15
N SER A 33 -4.10 -3.05 -0.76
CA SER A 33 -3.01 -2.25 -0.19
C SER A 33 -3.03 -0.81 -0.72
N GLY A 34 -4.12 -0.41 -1.42
CA GLY A 34 -4.23 0.85 -2.12
C GLY A 34 -4.76 1.99 -1.25
N TYR A 35 -4.03 3.12 -1.23
CA TYR A 35 -4.42 4.30 -0.47
C TYR A 35 -4.23 5.60 -1.25
N ALA A 36 -5.11 6.58 -0.98
CA ALA A 36 -4.85 8.00 -1.20
C ALA A 36 -4.47 8.61 0.15
N ILE A 37 -3.34 9.32 0.21
CA ILE A 37 -2.81 9.92 1.43
C ILE A 37 -2.57 11.41 1.18
N LYS A 38 -3.23 12.26 1.96
CA LYS A 38 -3.17 13.72 1.83
C LYS A 38 -2.66 14.36 3.12
N THR A 39 -1.66 15.19 3.00
CA THR A 39 -1.14 16.04 4.09
C THR A 39 -1.35 17.52 3.74
N ALA A 40 -0.88 18.43 4.56
CA ALA A 40 -0.96 19.86 4.26
C ALA A 40 -0.27 20.23 2.94
N SER A 41 0.82 19.52 2.59
CA SER A 41 1.70 19.87 1.47
C SER A 41 1.52 18.98 0.23
N VAL A 42 0.90 17.80 0.34
CA VAL A 42 0.88 16.83 -0.77
C VAL A 42 -0.28 15.84 -0.70
N LEU A 43 -0.76 15.43 -1.88
CA LEU A 43 -1.59 14.24 -2.10
C LEU A 43 -0.77 13.25 -2.93
N PHE A 44 -0.71 12.00 -2.49
CA PHE A 44 -0.08 10.91 -3.23
C PHE A 44 -0.86 9.60 -3.07
N TYR A 45 -0.60 8.68 -3.98
CA TYR A 45 -1.26 7.38 -4.02
C TYR A 45 -0.22 6.26 -3.93
N ILE A 46 -0.60 5.14 -3.36
CA ILE A 46 0.26 3.96 -3.24
C ILE A 46 -0.52 2.68 -3.51
N ASP A 47 0.11 1.74 -4.22
CA ASP A 47 -0.35 0.36 -4.45
C ASP A 47 -1.81 0.25 -4.94
N LEU A 48 -2.18 1.08 -5.92
CA LEU A 48 -3.55 1.13 -6.43
C LEU A 48 -3.92 -0.13 -7.21
N TYR A 49 -4.99 -0.82 -6.75
CA TYR A 49 -5.64 -1.92 -7.44
C TYR A 49 -7.13 -1.63 -7.65
N LEU A 50 -7.47 -1.02 -8.80
CA LEU A 50 -8.82 -0.53 -9.11
C LEU A 50 -9.46 -1.27 -10.32
N SER A 51 -8.84 -2.36 -10.78
CA SER A 51 -9.31 -3.15 -11.93
C SER A 51 -9.74 -4.56 -11.54
N GLU A 52 -10.27 -5.29 -12.51
CA GLU A 52 -10.60 -6.72 -12.39
C GLU A 52 -9.47 -7.62 -12.94
N HIS A 53 -8.23 -7.11 -13.05
CA HIS A 53 -7.14 -7.83 -13.70
C HIS A 53 -6.88 -9.21 -13.09
N LEU A 54 -6.78 -9.31 -11.76
CA LEU A 54 -6.49 -10.58 -11.09
C LEU A 54 -7.68 -11.53 -11.12
N THR A 55 -8.91 -11.04 -11.04
CA THR A 55 -10.12 -11.84 -11.22
C THR A 55 -10.11 -12.49 -12.59
N ALA A 56 -9.85 -11.73 -13.65
CA ALA A 56 -9.73 -12.25 -15.01
C ALA A 56 -8.54 -13.20 -15.20
N LYS A 57 -7.36 -12.82 -14.70
CA LYS A 57 -6.12 -13.60 -14.82
C LYS A 57 -6.21 -15.00 -14.19
N TYR A 58 -6.92 -15.13 -13.08
CA TYR A 58 -7.00 -16.37 -12.31
C TYR A 58 -8.38 -17.05 -12.38
N ALA A 59 -9.27 -16.63 -13.30
CA ALA A 59 -10.65 -17.15 -13.41
C ALA A 59 -10.69 -18.67 -13.55
N ASP A 60 -9.86 -19.24 -14.42
CA ASP A 60 -9.85 -20.66 -14.76
C ASP A 60 -8.70 -21.42 -14.07
N THR A 61 -8.31 -20.99 -12.87
CA THR A 61 -7.20 -21.60 -12.11
C THR A 61 -7.68 -22.13 -10.75
N GLU A 62 -6.83 -22.93 -10.09
CA GLU A 62 -7.06 -23.45 -8.74
C GLU A 62 -6.96 -22.37 -7.64
N LYS A 63 -6.61 -21.14 -8.00
CA LYS A 63 -6.54 -19.97 -7.11
C LYS A 63 -7.36 -18.79 -7.62
N PRO A 64 -8.67 -18.93 -7.81
CA PRO A 64 -9.51 -17.88 -8.35
C PRO A 64 -9.52 -16.66 -7.41
N HIS A 65 -9.08 -15.52 -7.92
CA HIS A 65 -9.10 -14.26 -7.20
C HIS A 65 -10.41 -13.51 -7.43
N ILE A 66 -11.51 -14.11 -6.94
CA ILE A 66 -12.83 -13.47 -7.04
C ILE A 66 -12.83 -12.24 -6.14
N ARG A 67 -13.07 -11.09 -6.75
CA ARG A 67 -13.12 -9.83 -6.03
C ARG A 67 -14.30 -9.79 -5.07
N MET A 68 -14.08 -9.37 -3.83
CA MET A 68 -15.09 -9.25 -2.78
C MET A 68 -15.66 -7.83 -2.71
N THR A 69 -14.82 -6.82 -2.93
CA THR A 69 -15.17 -5.41 -2.79
C THR A 69 -15.22 -4.71 -4.13
N THR A 70 -16.30 -4.00 -4.45
CA THR A 70 -16.41 -3.16 -5.66
C THR A 70 -15.33 -2.09 -5.68
N ALA A 71 -14.68 -1.86 -6.83
CA ALA A 71 -13.68 -0.82 -6.96
C ALA A 71 -14.31 0.57 -6.75
N PRO A 72 -13.78 1.41 -5.86
CA PRO A 72 -14.39 2.71 -5.55
C PRO A 72 -14.17 3.75 -6.66
N LEU A 73 -13.15 3.57 -7.49
CA LEU A 73 -12.74 4.43 -8.61
C LEU A 73 -12.22 3.57 -9.75
N HIS A 74 -12.07 4.17 -10.93
CA HIS A 74 -11.28 3.63 -12.04
C HIS A 74 -10.00 4.45 -12.23
N GLY A 75 -8.94 3.86 -12.77
CA GLY A 75 -7.69 4.58 -13.05
C GLY A 75 -7.90 5.84 -13.89
N ALA A 76 -8.82 5.81 -14.87
CA ALA A 76 -9.16 6.94 -15.72
C ALA A 76 -9.86 8.11 -15.00
N ASP A 77 -10.40 7.88 -13.80
CA ASP A 77 -11.05 8.93 -13.02
C ASP A 77 -10.05 9.81 -12.26
N LEU A 78 -8.84 9.27 -12.04
CA LEU A 78 -7.77 9.92 -11.29
C LEU A 78 -7.04 10.96 -12.16
N LYS A 79 -7.51 12.20 -12.11
CA LYS A 79 -6.96 13.34 -12.85
C LYS A 79 -6.08 14.19 -11.92
N ASP A 80 -5.10 14.87 -12.52
CA ASP A 80 -4.18 15.78 -11.82
C ASP A 80 -3.35 15.08 -10.72
N VAL A 81 -3.11 13.78 -10.85
CA VAL A 81 -2.25 13.02 -9.95
C VAL A 81 -0.79 13.38 -10.21
N ALA A 82 -0.05 13.72 -9.15
CA ALA A 82 1.39 14.00 -9.25
C ALA A 82 2.24 12.76 -8.92
N TRP A 83 1.89 12.03 -7.87
CA TRP A 83 2.76 11.00 -7.29
C TRP A 83 1.99 9.70 -7.06
N VAL A 84 2.49 8.60 -7.64
CA VAL A 84 2.00 7.23 -7.45
C VAL A 84 3.18 6.35 -7.03
N PHE A 85 3.02 5.58 -5.99
CA PHE A 85 4.01 4.62 -5.50
C PHE A 85 3.56 3.20 -5.79
N ALA A 86 4.51 2.34 -6.15
CA ALA A 86 4.32 0.90 -6.22
C ALA A 86 5.40 0.22 -5.39
N SER A 87 4.98 -0.65 -4.47
CA SER A 87 5.88 -1.36 -3.57
C SER A 87 6.63 -2.49 -4.27
N HIS A 88 5.99 -3.18 -5.22
CA HIS A 88 6.56 -4.29 -5.97
C HIS A 88 5.74 -4.61 -7.23
N LYS A 89 6.15 -5.66 -7.98
CA LYS A 89 5.61 -5.98 -9.32
C LYS A 89 4.29 -6.78 -9.34
N HIS A 90 3.76 -7.27 -8.21
CA HIS A 90 2.50 -8.01 -8.23
C HIS A 90 1.35 -7.13 -8.71
N SER A 91 0.42 -7.73 -9.44
CA SER A 91 -0.62 -6.98 -10.16
C SER A 91 -1.65 -6.30 -9.25
N ASP A 92 -1.71 -6.63 -7.97
CA ASP A 92 -2.52 -5.94 -6.96
C ASP A 92 -1.80 -4.74 -6.31
N HIS A 93 -0.55 -4.44 -6.72
CA HIS A 93 0.24 -3.28 -6.30
C HIS A 93 0.74 -2.45 -7.50
N LEU A 94 1.04 -3.11 -8.63
CA LEU A 94 1.40 -2.49 -9.90
C LEU A 94 0.35 -2.94 -10.96
N ASP A 95 -0.87 -2.45 -10.82
CA ASP A 95 -2.04 -2.94 -11.56
C ASP A 95 -2.01 -2.53 -13.05
N PRO A 96 -1.92 -3.49 -13.97
CA PRO A 96 -1.93 -3.20 -15.41
C PRO A 96 -3.29 -2.68 -15.92
N GLY A 97 -4.37 -2.86 -15.17
CA GLY A 97 -5.68 -2.30 -15.51
C GLY A 97 -5.89 -0.88 -14.98
N THR A 98 -5.20 -0.49 -13.91
CA THR A 98 -5.31 0.84 -13.28
C THR A 98 -4.29 1.84 -13.81
N LEU A 99 -2.99 1.48 -13.78
CA LEU A 99 -1.91 2.45 -13.98
C LEU A 99 -1.87 3.04 -15.40
N PRO A 100 -2.01 2.28 -16.50
CA PRO A 100 -2.00 2.89 -17.84
C PRO A 100 -3.13 3.90 -18.05
N ALA A 101 -4.32 3.60 -17.50
CA ALA A 101 -5.47 4.50 -17.57
C ALA A 101 -5.26 5.78 -16.73
N LEU A 102 -4.73 5.64 -15.50
CA LEU A 102 -4.36 6.77 -14.63
C LEU A 102 -3.30 7.65 -15.32
N PHE A 103 -2.26 7.04 -15.87
CA PHE A 103 -1.16 7.78 -16.51
C PHE A 103 -1.59 8.49 -17.81
N THR A 104 -2.63 7.99 -18.45
CA THR A 104 -3.28 8.69 -19.57
C THR A 104 -4.11 9.88 -19.06
N ALA A 105 -4.87 9.70 -17.98
CA ALA A 105 -5.71 10.75 -17.38
C ALA A 105 -4.90 11.83 -16.62
N SER A 106 -3.69 11.48 -16.16
CA SER A 106 -2.76 12.35 -15.43
C SER A 106 -1.39 12.38 -16.11
N PRO A 107 -1.20 13.18 -17.18
CA PRO A 107 0.04 13.21 -17.98
C PRO A 107 1.30 13.55 -17.16
N GLU A 108 1.17 14.34 -16.12
CA GLU A 108 2.28 14.77 -15.24
C GLU A 108 2.59 13.80 -14.11
N ALA A 109 1.80 12.74 -13.92
CA ALA A 109 2.03 11.77 -12.86
C ALA A 109 3.40 11.10 -12.98
N LYS A 110 4.09 10.92 -11.86
CA LYS A 110 5.33 10.14 -11.76
C LYS A 110 5.07 8.86 -10.98
N LEU A 111 5.68 7.76 -11.41
CA LEU A 111 5.65 6.47 -10.71
C LEU A 111 6.94 6.28 -9.93
N ILE A 112 6.81 6.12 -8.62
CA ILE A 112 7.92 5.77 -7.73
C ILE A 112 7.88 4.27 -7.49
N LEU A 113 9.00 3.57 -7.78
CA LEU A 113 9.02 2.11 -7.79
C LEU A 113 10.43 1.55 -7.46
N PRO A 114 10.53 0.27 -7.07
CA PRO A 114 11.82 -0.43 -6.99
C PRO A 114 12.55 -0.43 -8.34
N ALA A 115 13.85 -0.18 -8.35
CA ALA A 115 14.63 -0.19 -9.59
C ALA A 115 14.61 -1.57 -10.28
N ALA A 116 14.51 -2.64 -9.50
CA ALA A 116 14.41 -4.01 -10.00
C ALA A 116 13.16 -4.32 -10.85
N ILE A 117 12.11 -3.49 -10.76
CA ILE A 117 10.86 -3.73 -11.49
C ILE A 117 10.59 -2.70 -12.62
N VAL A 118 11.55 -1.83 -12.93
CA VAL A 118 11.42 -0.79 -13.96
C VAL A 118 11.06 -1.38 -15.33
N GLU A 119 11.73 -2.49 -15.72
CA GLU A 119 11.46 -3.17 -16.98
C GLU A 119 10.04 -3.76 -17.02
N HIS A 120 9.60 -4.33 -15.91
CA HIS A 120 8.24 -4.83 -15.79
C HIS A 120 7.21 -3.70 -15.90
N ALA A 121 7.40 -2.59 -15.19
CA ALA A 121 6.51 -1.44 -15.29
C ALA A 121 6.43 -0.87 -16.71
N ALA A 122 7.57 -0.78 -17.41
CA ALA A 122 7.60 -0.35 -18.80
C ALA A 122 6.86 -1.32 -19.74
N SER A 123 6.92 -2.63 -19.48
CA SER A 123 6.19 -3.63 -20.27
C SER A 123 4.66 -3.50 -20.18
N LEU A 124 4.14 -2.79 -19.16
CA LEU A 124 2.73 -2.44 -19.03
C LEU A 124 2.31 -1.23 -19.90
N GLY A 125 3.22 -0.70 -20.71
CA GLY A 125 2.97 0.47 -21.55
C GLY A 125 3.16 1.82 -20.84
N LEU A 126 3.79 1.83 -19.66
CA LEU A 126 4.10 3.05 -18.92
C LEU A 126 5.40 3.70 -19.43
N ASP A 127 5.40 5.02 -19.60
CA ASP A 127 6.56 5.77 -20.05
C ASP A 127 7.65 5.85 -18.99
N ARG A 128 8.83 5.29 -19.27
CA ARG A 128 10.01 5.29 -18.37
C ARG A 128 10.48 6.68 -17.97
N SER A 129 10.28 7.70 -18.77
CA SER A 129 10.64 9.08 -18.43
C SER A 129 9.87 9.63 -17.23
N ARG A 130 8.81 8.93 -16.84
CA ARG A 130 7.92 9.25 -15.73
C ARG A 130 8.25 8.43 -14.47
N PHE A 131 9.31 7.62 -14.48
CA PHE A 131 9.71 6.79 -13.35
C PHE A 131 10.75 7.47 -12.47
N ILE A 132 10.59 7.31 -11.16
CA ILE A 132 11.59 7.63 -10.14
C ILE A 132 11.87 6.32 -9.40
N SER A 133 13.00 5.70 -9.71
CA SER A 133 13.33 4.39 -9.14
C SER A 133 14.27 4.48 -7.94
N THR A 134 14.13 3.53 -7.01
CA THR A 134 14.99 3.39 -5.83
C THR A 134 15.42 1.93 -5.63
N ARG A 135 16.62 1.75 -5.07
CA ARG A 135 17.20 0.41 -4.88
C ARG A 135 16.93 -0.20 -3.50
N GLY A 136 16.22 0.51 -2.63
CA GLY A 136 16.07 0.16 -1.22
C GLY A 136 17.22 0.71 -0.35
N ASP A 137 16.98 0.76 0.97
CA ASP A 137 17.92 1.33 1.96
C ASP A 137 18.46 2.73 1.58
N LYS A 138 17.66 3.50 0.87
CA LYS A 138 17.98 4.84 0.38
C LYS A 138 16.88 5.83 0.76
N MET A 139 17.28 7.05 0.98
CA MET A 139 16.36 8.19 1.05
C MET A 139 16.40 8.94 -0.28
N ILE A 140 15.21 9.21 -0.84
CA ILE A 140 15.00 10.03 -2.03
C ILE A 140 14.03 11.17 -1.71
N SER A 141 14.11 12.25 -2.48
CA SER A 141 13.12 13.34 -2.41
C SER A 141 12.13 13.21 -3.58
N VAL A 142 10.84 13.23 -3.26
CA VAL A 142 9.74 13.15 -4.23
C VAL A 142 8.80 14.32 -3.98
N GLY A 143 8.91 15.39 -4.76
CA GLY A 143 8.27 16.64 -4.43
C GLY A 143 8.63 17.10 -3.01
N PRO A 144 7.66 17.37 -2.14
CA PRO A 144 7.92 17.77 -0.75
C PRO A 144 8.23 16.57 0.19
N LEU A 145 8.04 15.33 -0.27
CA LEU A 145 8.25 14.11 0.52
C LEU A 145 9.73 13.76 0.64
N LYS A 146 10.18 13.41 1.86
CA LYS A 146 11.37 12.60 2.07
C LYS A 146 10.94 11.15 2.20
N VAL A 147 11.38 10.31 1.27
CA VAL A 147 10.95 8.92 1.17
C VAL A 147 12.12 7.99 1.44
N HIS A 148 12.02 7.19 2.51
CA HIS A 148 12.97 6.13 2.79
C HIS A 148 12.39 4.81 2.29
N SER A 149 13.08 4.17 1.36
CA SER A 149 12.70 2.85 0.85
C SER A 149 13.26 1.75 1.76
N ILE A 150 12.37 0.97 2.35
CA ILE A 150 12.66 -0.11 3.29
C ILE A 150 12.55 -1.43 2.55
N PRO A 151 13.59 -2.27 2.49
CA PRO A 151 13.48 -3.59 1.89
C PRO A 151 12.39 -4.43 2.55
N SER A 152 11.65 -5.18 1.74
CA SER A 152 10.61 -6.11 2.17
C SER A 152 10.97 -7.55 1.79
N ALA A 153 10.52 -8.53 2.57
CA ALA A 153 10.69 -9.96 2.30
C ALA A 153 9.36 -10.56 1.79
N HIS A 154 9.30 -10.94 0.47
CA HIS A 154 8.05 -11.44 -0.11
C HIS A 154 8.28 -12.35 -1.33
N PRO A 155 8.37 -13.68 -1.14
CA PRO A 155 8.40 -14.43 0.12
C PRO A 155 9.76 -14.45 0.82
N THR A 156 10.82 -14.07 0.11
CA THR A 156 12.21 -14.08 0.58
C THR A 156 12.80 -12.68 0.58
N PHE A 157 13.90 -12.50 1.28
CA PHE A 157 14.65 -11.26 1.28
C PHE A 157 15.59 -11.27 0.07
N GLU A 158 15.10 -10.74 -1.07
CA GLU A 158 15.82 -10.74 -2.34
C GLU A 158 16.63 -9.45 -2.51
N PHE A 159 17.84 -9.59 -3.03
CA PHE A 159 18.71 -8.46 -3.38
C PHE A 159 19.48 -8.77 -4.65
N GLU A 160 19.47 -7.83 -5.58
CA GLU A 160 20.25 -7.85 -6.81
C GLU A 160 21.29 -6.72 -6.79
N GLU A 161 22.53 -7.03 -7.10
CA GLU A 161 23.63 -6.06 -7.01
C GLU A 161 23.40 -4.80 -7.86
N GLN A 162 22.83 -4.94 -9.04
CA GLN A 162 22.61 -3.83 -9.97
C GLN A 162 21.32 -3.05 -9.71
N SER A 163 20.24 -3.73 -9.37
CA SER A 163 18.90 -3.15 -9.26
C SER A 163 18.38 -2.98 -7.82
N GLY A 164 19.03 -3.60 -6.84
CA GLY A 164 18.65 -3.55 -5.44
C GLY A 164 17.53 -4.53 -5.08
N TYR A 165 16.63 -4.12 -4.23
CA TYR A 165 15.53 -4.93 -3.71
C TYR A 165 14.28 -4.81 -4.61
N PRO A 166 13.68 -5.94 -5.05
CA PRO A 166 12.46 -5.93 -5.87
C PRO A 166 11.18 -5.65 -5.08
N PHE A 167 11.22 -5.81 -3.76
CA PHE A 167 10.11 -5.59 -2.83
C PHE A 167 10.50 -4.50 -1.84
N LEU A 168 9.70 -3.43 -1.77
CA LEU A 168 9.96 -2.28 -0.90
C LEU A 168 8.71 -1.86 -0.13
N GLY A 169 8.88 -1.54 1.14
CA GLY A 169 8.02 -0.61 1.84
C GLY A 169 8.57 0.81 1.75
N TYR A 170 7.74 1.79 2.08
CA TYR A 170 8.13 3.21 2.05
C TYR A 170 7.81 3.90 3.35
N ILE A 171 8.77 4.67 3.88
CA ILE A 171 8.51 5.63 4.95
C ILE A 171 8.49 7.03 4.33
N PHE A 172 7.37 7.69 4.51
CA PHE A 172 7.11 9.07 4.08
C PHE A 172 7.29 10.01 5.26
N GLN A 173 8.22 10.97 5.15
CA GLN A 173 8.38 12.04 6.13
C GLN A 173 7.92 13.36 5.50
N ILE A 174 6.88 13.96 6.07
CA ILE A 174 6.23 15.17 5.56
C ILE A 174 5.41 15.85 6.66
N ASP A 175 5.42 17.18 6.72
CA ASP A 175 4.58 18.00 7.61
C ASP A 175 4.61 17.59 9.09
N GLY A 176 5.78 17.11 9.58
CA GLY A 176 5.97 16.61 10.95
C GLY A 176 5.48 15.17 11.19
N LEU A 177 4.99 14.49 10.16
CA LEU A 177 4.53 13.10 10.18
C LEU A 177 5.58 12.15 9.64
N THR A 178 5.58 10.92 10.15
CA THR A 178 6.34 9.80 9.62
C THR A 178 5.39 8.62 9.40
N ILE A 179 5.14 8.24 8.16
CA ILE A 179 4.15 7.25 7.75
C ILE A 179 4.87 6.09 7.08
N TYR A 180 4.66 4.86 7.54
CA TYR A 180 5.19 3.64 6.94
C TYR A 180 4.10 2.87 6.21
N HIS A 181 4.30 2.58 4.93
CA HIS A 181 3.53 1.60 4.18
C HIS A 181 4.47 0.44 3.84
N SER A 182 4.14 -0.75 4.33
CA SER A 182 5.04 -1.90 4.22
C SER A 182 5.13 -2.50 2.81
N GLY A 183 4.13 -2.22 1.94
CA GLY A 183 3.85 -3.14 0.84
C GLY A 183 3.55 -4.53 1.39
N ASP A 184 3.79 -5.54 0.59
CA ASP A 184 3.70 -6.94 1.01
C ASP A 184 5.04 -7.38 1.62
N THR A 185 4.99 -7.95 2.83
CA THR A 185 6.19 -8.41 3.53
C THR A 185 5.89 -9.41 4.63
N LEU A 186 6.84 -10.30 4.86
CA LEU A 186 7.01 -11.05 6.11
C LEU A 186 7.77 -10.18 7.13
N VAL A 187 7.68 -10.52 8.40
CA VAL A 187 8.62 -10.03 9.41
C VAL A 187 9.95 -10.74 9.22
N TYR A 188 11.03 -9.98 9.07
CA TYR A 188 12.39 -10.50 8.90
C TYR A 188 13.36 -9.84 9.89
N ASP A 189 14.52 -10.48 10.10
CA ASP A 189 15.55 -9.97 11.01
C ASP A 189 16.03 -8.58 10.59
N GLY A 190 15.91 -7.62 11.51
CA GLY A 190 16.31 -6.24 11.28
C GLY A 190 15.19 -5.30 10.83
N LEU A 191 14.00 -5.78 10.42
CA LEU A 191 12.88 -4.91 10.01
C LEU A 191 12.50 -3.94 11.13
N ALA A 192 12.22 -4.44 12.33
CA ALA A 192 11.84 -3.61 13.46
C ALA A 192 12.92 -2.56 13.79
N LYS A 193 14.20 -2.95 13.76
CA LYS A 193 15.32 -2.03 14.00
C LYS A 193 15.38 -0.90 12.97
N ARG A 194 15.17 -1.21 11.67
CA ARG A 194 15.11 -0.20 10.60
C ARG A 194 13.98 0.80 10.85
N LEU A 195 12.81 0.30 11.20
CA LEU A 195 11.64 1.13 11.49
C LEU A 195 11.82 1.98 12.75
N GLN A 196 12.35 1.41 13.83
CA GLN A 196 12.63 2.14 15.08
C GLN A 196 13.58 3.33 14.88
N GLN A 197 14.56 3.22 13.97
CA GLN A 197 15.48 4.31 13.66
C GLN A 197 14.75 5.52 13.04
N LEU A 198 13.69 5.29 12.29
CA LEU A 198 12.92 6.32 11.58
C LEU A 198 11.68 6.76 12.35
N LYS A 199 11.28 6.02 13.42
CA LYS A 199 10.19 6.34 14.34
C LYS A 199 8.87 6.67 13.64
N PRO A 200 8.30 5.75 12.85
CA PRO A 200 7.05 6.00 12.17
C PRO A 200 5.89 6.18 13.16
N ASP A 201 5.05 7.17 12.90
CA ASP A 201 3.85 7.43 13.67
C ASP A 201 2.72 6.46 13.30
N ILE A 202 2.54 6.23 11.98
CA ILE A 202 1.50 5.36 11.42
C ILE A 202 2.16 4.24 10.63
N GLY A 203 1.65 3.00 10.82
CA GLY A 203 2.03 1.84 10.03
C GLY A 203 0.85 1.25 9.26
N PHE A 204 1.01 1.07 7.95
CA PHE A 204 0.13 0.26 7.11
C PHE A 204 0.78 -1.11 6.95
N LEU A 205 0.12 -2.16 7.48
CA LEU A 205 0.68 -3.51 7.55
C LEU A 205 -0.28 -4.55 6.96
N PRO A 206 0.20 -5.52 6.15
CA PRO A 206 -0.65 -6.61 5.69
C PRO A 206 -0.97 -7.54 6.86
N ILE A 207 -2.14 -8.19 6.80
CA ILE A 207 -2.59 -9.09 7.86
C ILE A 207 -3.05 -10.46 7.34
N ASN A 208 -2.97 -10.68 6.03
CA ASN A 208 -3.52 -11.87 5.40
C ASN A 208 -2.72 -13.15 5.65
N GLY A 209 -1.46 -13.06 6.07
CA GLY A 209 -0.62 -14.24 6.36
C GLY A 209 -0.54 -15.22 5.19
N THR A 210 -0.53 -16.52 5.54
CA THR A 210 -0.65 -17.60 4.57
C THR A 210 -1.30 -18.83 5.21
N ASP A 211 -1.67 -19.82 4.39
CA ASP A 211 -2.15 -21.15 4.80
C ASP A 211 -1.65 -22.22 3.81
N GLU A 212 -1.88 -23.49 4.14
CA GLU A 212 -1.43 -24.64 3.33
C GLU A 212 -1.98 -24.58 1.90
N ARG A 213 -3.24 -24.14 1.71
CA ARG A 213 -3.86 -24.02 0.38
C ARG A 213 -3.15 -22.96 -0.45
N ARG A 214 -2.95 -21.77 0.10
CA ARG A 214 -2.28 -20.66 -0.58
C ARG A 214 -0.82 -21.01 -0.92
N MET A 215 -0.10 -21.64 0.00
CA MET A 215 1.27 -22.12 -0.25
C MET A 215 1.33 -23.18 -1.35
N LYS A 216 0.41 -24.15 -1.35
CA LYS A 216 0.32 -25.19 -2.39
C LYS A 216 0.19 -24.60 -3.80
N PHE A 217 -0.55 -23.50 -3.95
CA PHE A 217 -0.75 -22.82 -5.23
C PHE A 217 0.24 -21.66 -5.50
N GLY A 218 1.32 -21.58 -4.72
CA GLY A 218 2.40 -20.62 -4.93
C GLY A 218 1.99 -19.16 -4.71
N THR A 219 1.04 -18.91 -3.78
CA THR A 219 0.71 -17.55 -3.36
C THR A 219 1.74 -17.11 -2.33
N PRO A 220 2.50 -16.04 -2.60
CA PRO A 220 3.51 -15.57 -1.66
C PRO A 220 2.90 -15.17 -0.32
N PRO A 221 3.54 -15.51 0.81
CA PRO A 221 3.04 -15.18 2.15
C PRO A 221 3.31 -13.72 2.52
N ASN A 222 2.45 -13.19 3.37
CA ASN A 222 2.67 -11.95 4.11
C ASN A 222 2.70 -12.23 5.61
N MET A 223 3.01 -11.21 6.43
CA MET A 223 2.78 -11.31 7.87
C MET A 223 1.28 -11.52 8.15
N ASN A 224 0.99 -12.31 9.18
CA ASN A 224 -0.37 -12.49 9.67
C ASN A 224 -0.73 -11.42 10.72
N ALA A 225 -1.98 -11.43 11.19
CA ALA A 225 -2.48 -10.48 12.18
C ALA A 225 -1.64 -10.42 13.46
N ALA A 226 -1.22 -11.59 14.00
CA ALA A 226 -0.42 -11.65 15.21
C ALA A 226 1.00 -11.07 15.01
N GLU A 227 1.62 -11.35 13.86
CA GLU A 227 2.92 -10.81 13.49
C GLU A 227 2.86 -9.29 13.27
N ALA A 228 1.79 -8.79 12.64
CA ALA A 228 1.56 -7.36 12.45
C ALA A 228 1.42 -6.62 13.79
N VAL A 229 0.64 -7.16 14.73
CA VAL A 229 0.47 -6.62 16.09
C VAL A 229 1.77 -6.68 16.89
N ALA A 230 2.52 -7.78 16.79
CA ALA A 230 3.81 -7.93 17.48
C ALA A 230 4.85 -6.93 16.95
N LEU A 231 4.94 -6.76 15.62
CA LEU A 231 5.80 -5.76 14.97
C LEU A 231 5.39 -4.34 15.41
N ALA A 232 4.07 -4.06 15.44
CA ALA A 232 3.56 -2.77 15.87
C ALA A 232 4.00 -2.40 17.28
N LYS A 233 3.90 -3.33 18.21
CA LYS A 233 4.35 -3.17 19.59
C LYS A 233 5.86 -2.97 19.66
N GLN A 234 6.62 -3.78 18.96
CA GLN A 234 8.08 -3.72 18.96
C GLN A 234 8.61 -2.40 18.39
N VAL A 235 8.01 -1.89 17.32
CA VAL A 235 8.40 -0.62 16.68
C VAL A 235 7.91 0.58 17.47
N GLY A 236 6.75 0.49 18.10
CA GLY A 236 6.11 1.58 18.86
C GLY A 236 5.32 2.53 17.94
N PHE A 237 4.62 2.00 16.94
CA PHE A 237 3.68 2.81 16.16
C PHE A 237 2.59 3.42 17.04
N ARG A 238 2.21 4.65 16.75
CA ARG A 238 1.07 5.31 17.42
C ARG A 238 -0.27 4.83 16.87
N LEU A 239 -0.31 4.39 15.61
CA LEU A 239 -1.49 3.90 14.94
C LEU A 239 -1.11 2.84 13.91
N ILE A 240 -1.87 1.75 13.83
CA ILE A 240 -1.80 0.76 12.77
C ILE A 240 -3.07 0.78 11.95
N ILE A 241 -2.90 0.75 10.63
CA ILE A 241 -3.97 0.57 9.66
C ILE A 241 -3.68 -0.75 8.93
N PRO A 242 -4.50 -1.79 9.11
CA PRO A 242 -4.30 -3.05 8.42
C PRO A 242 -4.66 -2.92 6.94
N HIS A 243 -4.04 -3.73 6.10
CA HIS A 243 -4.42 -3.89 4.70
C HIS A 243 -4.37 -5.35 4.26
N HIS A 244 -4.69 -5.63 3.02
CA HIS A 244 -4.72 -6.98 2.42
C HIS A 244 -5.85 -7.86 2.97
N TYR A 245 -7.04 -7.28 3.18
CA TYR A 245 -8.29 -7.96 3.54
C TYR A 245 -9.44 -7.46 2.67
N ASP A 246 -10.57 -8.18 2.68
CA ASP A 246 -11.80 -7.85 1.95
C ASP A 246 -11.66 -7.63 0.43
N MET A 247 -10.57 -8.13 -0.18
CA MET A 247 -10.35 -7.95 -1.61
C MET A 247 -10.62 -9.20 -2.42
N PHE A 248 -10.05 -10.35 -2.07
CA PHE A 248 -10.15 -11.59 -2.81
C PHE A 248 -10.58 -12.74 -1.93
N THR A 249 -11.55 -13.56 -2.39
CA THR A 249 -12.02 -14.73 -1.64
C THR A 249 -10.92 -15.76 -1.37
N PHE A 250 -9.91 -15.84 -2.25
CA PHE A 250 -8.80 -16.79 -2.12
C PHE A 250 -7.72 -16.28 -1.17
N ASN A 251 -7.47 -14.97 -1.10
CA ASN A 251 -6.36 -14.36 -0.38
C ASN A 251 -6.83 -13.14 0.42
N THR A 252 -7.33 -13.39 1.62
CA THR A 252 -7.87 -12.38 2.54
C THR A 252 -7.52 -12.74 4.00
N ALA A 253 -7.87 -11.88 4.93
CA ALA A 253 -7.79 -12.10 6.37
C ALA A 253 -9.15 -11.89 7.03
N ASP A 254 -9.34 -12.51 8.21
CA ASP A 254 -10.42 -12.14 9.11
C ASP A 254 -9.99 -10.91 9.92
N ILE A 255 -10.65 -9.79 9.67
CA ILE A 255 -10.33 -8.53 10.34
C ILE A 255 -10.63 -8.57 11.84
N HIS A 256 -11.60 -9.38 12.29
CA HIS A 256 -11.96 -9.50 13.72
C HIS A 256 -10.84 -10.16 14.53
N ASP A 257 -10.08 -11.09 13.93
CA ASP A 257 -8.89 -11.65 14.59
C ASP A 257 -7.83 -10.58 14.82
N PHE A 258 -7.61 -9.69 13.86
CA PHE A 258 -6.69 -8.58 14.02
C PHE A 258 -7.16 -7.59 15.11
N GLU A 259 -8.45 -7.22 15.11
CA GLU A 259 -9.03 -6.32 16.12
C GLU A 259 -8.88 -6.90 17.55
N ARG A 260 -9.19 -8.19 17.73
CA ARG A 260 -9.04 -8.89 19.00
C ARG A 260 -7.58 -8.90 19.49
N LEU A 261 -6.63 -9.28 18.61
CA LEU A 261 -5.21 -9.33 18.95
C LEU A 261 -4.64 -7.95 19.28
N ALA A 262 -5.04 -6.92 18.56
CA ALA A 262 -4.63 -5.55 18.81
C ALA A 262 -5.16 -5.04 20.17
N ALA A 263 -6.42 -5.34 20.51
CA ALA A 263 -7.02 -4.99 21.79
C ALA A 263 -6.30 -5.68 22.96
N GLU A 264 -5.96 -6.96 22.84
CA GLU A 264 -5.20 -7.72 23.86
C GLU A 264 -3.82 -7.10 24.15
N GLN A 265 -3.22 -6.46 23.17
CA GLN A 265 -1.90 -5.82 23.28
C GLN A 265 -1.97 -4.30 23.49
N ALA A 266 -3.17 -3.73 23.61
CA ALA A 266 -3.43 -2.28 23.72
C ALA A 266 -2.79 -1.45 22.57
N ILE A 267 -2.79 -2.01 21.36
CA ILE A 267 -2.32 -1.32 20.15
C ILE A 267 -3.44 -0.49 19.57
N GLN A 268 -3.19 0.79 19.30
CA GLN A 268 -4.15 1.65 18.62
C GLN A 268 -4.23 1.28 17.14
N ILE A 269 -5.43 0.97 16.68
CA ILE A 269 -5.71 0.59 15.30
C ILE A 269 -6.82 1.44 14.68
N LYS A 270 -6.82 1.51 13.35
CA LYS A 270 -7.97 1.94 12.55
C LYS A 270 -8.23 0.92 11.46
N VAL A 271 -9.27 0.13 11.62
CA VAL A 271 -9.84 -0.68 10.55
C VAL A 271 -10.65 0.23 9.62
N MET A 272 -10.39 0.15 8.33
CA MET A 272 -11.04 0.99 7.32
C MET A 272 -11.92 0.14 6.40
N HIS A 273 -12.98 0.75 5.88
CA HIS A 273 -13.78 0.20 4.78
C HIS A 273 -13.37 0.86 3.45
N CYS A 274 -13.51 0.13 2.35
CA CYS A 274 -13.17 0.67 1.02
C CYS A 274 -13.93 1.97 0.74
N GLY A 275 -13.24 3.01 0.27
CA GLY A 275 -13.80 4.34 0.05
C GLY A 275 -13.98 5.18 1.32
N GLU A 276 -13.66 4.65 2.50
CA GLU A 276 -13.72 5.42 3.76
C GLU A 276 -12.59 6.44 3.84
N LYS A 277 -12.92 7.63 4.37
CA LYS A 277 -11.95 8.64 4.80
C LYS A 277 -11.69 8.52 6.30
N PHE A 278 -10.41 8.56 6.67
CA PHE A 278 -9.96 8.68 8.04
C PHE A 278 -8.98 9.86 8.18
N CYS A 279 -9.21 10.72 9.16
CA CYS A 279 -8.30 11.82 9.49
C CYS A 279 -7.61 11.55 10.82
N TRP A 280 -6.30 11.72 10.85
CA TRP A 280 -5.49 11.55 12.05
C TRP A 280 -4.60 12.77 12.28
N ARG A 281 -4.43 13.12 13.54
CA ARG A 281 -3.54 14.21 13.97
C ARG A 281 -2.52 13.69 14.96
N LYS A 282 -1.27 14.01 14.74
CA LYS A 282 -0.19 13.72 15.67
C LYS A 282 -0.37 14.57 16.94
N THR A 283 -0.60 13.89 18.06
CA THR A 283 -0.55 14.55 19.38
C THR A 283 0.90 14.71 19.80
N THR A 284 1.24 15.89 20.26
CA THR A 284 2.57 16.24 20.81
C THR A 284 2.91 15.40 22.03
#